data_c040d55ae0e97ba13209ea9cb5ef8067
#
_entry.id   c040d55ae0e97ba13209ea9cb5ef8067
#
_cell.length_a   1.000
_cell.length_b   1.000
_cell.length_c   1.000
_cell.angle_alpha   90.00
_cell.angle_beta   90.00
_cell.angle_gamma   90.00
#
_symmetry.space_group_name_H-M   'P 1'
#
loop_
_entity.id
_entity.type
_entity.pdbx_description
1 polymer ?
#
loop_
_entity_poly.entity_id
_entity_poly.type
_entity_poly.pdbx_seq_one_letter_code
_entity_poly.pdbx_strand_id
1 'polypeptide(L)'
;MANGQDVIMVISSNDSFAHSLERMLSDNGYSVTLASGESVRLVQAQRPASLALVDRLSADFQSIRQHPGLQNIPLLAVQPPGLICQEEDCIDDLNAGADAWLCNQSNRQVLARIRAIARRARYAIELSTRFEAGGIRVDLERHEVSVYNRLVELTLREFKILTQFVRAPNRVFSRQELLNRVWGEDYALEEHALDVYIHSLRKKIEPDPSNPTFIITVRKVGFKLLPA
;
A
#
# COMPACT_ATOMS: atom_id res chain seq x y z
N MET A 1 -4.19 6.48 -20.74
CA MET A 1 -5.25 7.35 -20.24
C MET A 1 -5.13 7.35 -18.73
N ALA A 2 -5.05 8.52 -18.07
CA ALA A 2 -5.07 8.56 -16.62
C ALA A 2 -6.47 8.09 -16.17
N ASN A 3 -6.52 7.06 -15.33
CA ASN A 3 -7.79 6.66 -14.72
C ASN A 3 -8.20 7.79 -13.78
N GLY A 4 -9.40 8.35 -13.93
CA GLY A 4 -9.94 9.45 -13.12
C GLY A 4 -10.17 9.13 -11.63
N GLN A 5 -9.32 8.29 -11.05
CA GLN A 5 -9.33 7.87 -9.64
C GLN A 5 -8.08 8.31 -8.86
N ASP A 6 -7.00 8.73 -9.53
CA ASP A 6 -5.76 9.10 -8.83
C ASP A 6 -5.89 10.53 -8.27
N VAL A 7 -5.86 10.66 -6.95
CA VAL A 7 -5.83 11.95 -6.24
C VAL A 7 -4.38 12.35 -6.01
N ILE A 8 -4.00 13.53 -6.47
CA ILE A 8 -2.68 14.12 -6.22
C ILE A 8 -2.82 15.24 -5.21
N MET A 9 -2.04 15.19 -4.15
CA MET A 9 -1.95 16.29 -3.20
C MET A 9 -0.86 17.28 -3.65
N VAL A 10 -1.17 18.57 -3.66
CA VAL A 10 -0.20 19.64 -3.89
C VAL A 10 -0.02 20.41 -2.58
N ILE A 11 1.19 20.42 -2.07
CA ILE A 11 1.55 21.09 -0.81
C ILE A 11 2.43 22.30 -1.15
N SER A 12 1.89 23.50 -0.98
CA SER A 12 2.61 24.76 -1.21
C SER A 12 2.00 25.89 -0.40
N SER A 13 2.84 26.78 0.10
CA SER A 13 2.44 28.06 0.71
C SER A 13 2.37 29.19 -0.33
N ASN A 14 2.76 28.90 -1.57
CA ASN A 14 2.63 29.82 -2.71
C ASN A 14 1.36 29.49 -3.50
N ASP A 15 0.29 30.25 -3.26
CA ASP A 15 -1.01 30.03 -3.89
C ASP A 15 -0.95 30.06 -5.42
N SER A 16 -0.19 30.98 -6.00
CA SER A 16 -0.06 31.10 -7.46
C SER A 16 0.58 29.85 -8.06
N PHE A 17 1.61 29.32 -7.42
CA PHE A 17 2.28 28.11 -7.85
C PHE A 17 1.40 26.87 -7.64
N ALA A 18 0.72 26.77 -6.48
CA ALA A 18 -0.21 25.70 -6.18
C ALA A 18 -1.32 25.60 -7.23
N HIS A 19 -1.98 26.73 -7.57
CA HIS A 19 -3.03 26.77 -8.58
C HIS A 19 -2.52 26.49 -10.01
N SER A 20 -1.26 26.86 -10.30
CA SER A 20 -0.63 26.51 -11.58
C SER A 20 -0.47 24.99 -11.72
N LEU A 21 0.01 24.32 -10.67
CA LEU A 21 0.13 22.86 -10.62
C LEU A 21 -1.24 22.18 -10.66
N GLU A 22 -2.21 22.68 -9.89
CA GLU A 22 -3.58 22.18 -9.90
C GLU A 22 -4.20 22.19 -11.29
N ARG A 23 -4.10 23.32 -12.01
CA ARG A 23 -4.62 23.44 -13.38
C ARG A 23 -3.95 22.44 -14.31
N MET A 24 -2.61 22.38 -14.28
CA MET A 24 -1.84 21.44 -15.10
C MET A 24 -2.28 19.98 -14.86
N LEU A 25 -2.47 19.60 -13.60
CA LEU A 25 -2.89 18.23 -13.23
C LEU A 25 -4.34 17.95 -13.64
N SER A 26 -5.26 18.89 -13.34
CA SER A 26 -6.69 18.75 -13.65
C SER A 26 -6.94 18.64 -15.16
N ASP A 27 -6.24 19.45 -15.97
CA ASP A 27 -6.28 19.38 -17.43
C ASP A 27 -5.79 18.03 -17.99
N ASN A 28 -5.05 17.27 -17.17
CA ASN A 28 -4.55 15.94 -17.52
C ASN A 28 -5.29 14.79 -16.81
N GLY A 29 -6.47 15.06 -16.22
CA GLY A 29 -7.40 14.07 -15.70
C GLY A 29 -7.09 13.57 -14.28
N TYR A 30 -6.31 14.32 -13.50
CA TYR A 30 -6.07 14.03 -12.07
C TYR A 30 -7.07 14.79 -11.21
N SER A 31 -7.49 14.19 -10.10
CA SER A 31 -8.13 14.91 -9.01
C SER A 31 -7.05 15.54 -8.12
N VAL A 32 -7.22 16.81 -7.75
CA VAL A 32 -6.19 17.54 -6.99
C VAL A 32 -6.76 17.98 -5.64
N THR A 33 -5.94 17.86 -4.60
CA THR A 33 -6.19 18.42 -3.27
C THR A 33 -5.05 19.37 -2.94
N LEU A 34 -5.39 20.64 -2.68
CA LEU A 34 -4.42 21.65 -2.24
C LEU A 34 -4.27 21.62 -0.71
N ALA A 35 -3.05 21.76 -0.23
CA ALA A 35 -2.72 21.91 1.17
C ALA A 35 -1.60 22.93 1.33
N SER A 36 -1.66 23.76 2.39
CA SER A 36 -0.51 24.55 2.83
C SER A 36 0.34 23.72 3.79
N GLY A 37 1.63 24.07 3.94
CA GLY A 37 2.54 23.33 4.82
C GLY A 37 2.04 23.19 6.27
N GLU A 38 1.31 24.18 6.78
CA GLU A 38 0.67 24.14 8.11
C GLU A 38 -0.62 23.32 8.12
N SER A 39 -1.35 23.28 7.02
CA SER A 39 -2.66 22.63 6.90
C SER A 39 -2.57 21.14 6.59
N VAL A 40 -1.41 20.60 6.27
CA VAL A 40 -1.22 19.15 6.01
C VAL A 40 -1.73 18.30 7.16
N ARG A 41 -1.63 18.79 8.40
CA ARG A 41 -2.14 18.11 9.59
C ARG A 41 -3.66 18.05 9.67
N LEU A 42 -4.38 18.89 8.92
CA LEU A 42 -5.85 19.03 8.98
C LEU A 42 -6.55 18.42 7.76
N VAL A 43 -5.81 18.05 6.71
CA VAL A 43 -6.41 17.44 5.51
C VAL A 43 -6.77 15.99 5.79
N GLN A 44 -7.92 15.77 6.40
CA GLN A 44 -8.64 14.49 6.30
C GLN A 44 -9.25 14.45 4.89
N ALA A 45 -8.45 14.09 3.90
CA ALA A 45 -8.94 13.90 2.55
C ALA A 45 -10.01 12.78 2.57
N GLN A 46 -11.18 13.06 2.02
CA GLN A 46 -12.23 12.06 1.81
C GLN A 46 -11.74 10.88 0.94
N ARG A 47 -10.64 11.08 0.22
CA ARG A 47 -9.91 10.04 -0.51
C ARG A 47 -8.42 10.17 -0.24
N PRO A 48 -7.72 9.07 0.06
CA PRO A 48 -6.28 9.11 0.27
C PRO A 48 -5.58 9.53 -1.03
N ALA A 49 -4.59 10.42 -0.92
CA ALA A 49 -3.76 10.79 -2.05
C ALA A 49 -2.89 9.62 -2.50
N SER A 50 -2.71 9.47 -3.81
CA SER A 50 -1.82 8.45 -4.39
C SER A 50 -0.38 8.94 -4.55
N LEU A 51 -0.17 10.25 -4.48
CA LEU A 51 1.11 10.93 -4.64
C LEU A 51 1.01 12.37 -4.12
N ALA A 52 2.09 12.96 -3.62
CA ALA A 52 2.15 14.37 -3.27
C ALA A 52 3.24 15.10 -4.06
N LEU A 53 2.89 16.28 -4.60
CA LEU A 53 3.83 17.29 -5.08
C LEU A 53 4.05 18.30 -3.96
N VAL A 54 5.28 18.47 -3.55
CA VAL A 54 5.65 19.34 -2.42
C VAL A 54 6.53 20.47 -2.95
N ASP A 55 6.06 21.68 -2.80
CA ASP A 55 6.88 22.88 -3.03
C ASP A 55 8.01 22.91 -1.98
N ARG A 56 9.23 22.76 -2.44
CA ARG A 56 10.41 22.63 -1.59
C ARG A 56 10.65 23.83 -0.66
N LEU A 57 10.13 25.01 -1.02
CA LEU A 57 10.26 26.20 -0.20
C LEU A 57 9.18 26.33 0.87
N SER A 58 8.14 25.52 0.78
CA SER A 58 6.94 25.68 1.59
C SER A 58 6.82 24.66 2.72
N ALA A 59 7.65 23.61 2.74
CA ALA A 59 7.46 22.54 3.69
C ALA A 59 8.74 21.75 3.99
N ASP A 60 8.85 21.30 5.23
CA ASP A 60 9.88 20.36 5.67
C ASP A 60 9.48 18.92 5.29
N PHE A 61 10.24 18.30 4.40
CA PHE A 61 9.99 16.94 3.92
C PHE A 61 10.02 15.90 5.04
N GLN A 62 10.88 16.07 6.03
CA GLN A 62 10.96 15.15 7.16
C GLN A 62 9.67 15.14 7.98
N SER A 63 9.11 16.31 8.25
CA SER A 63 7.82 16.46 8.94
C SER A 63 6.67 15.89 8.11
N ILE A 64 6.66 16.12 6.78
CA ILE A 64 5.65 15.56 5.88
C ILE A 64 5.72 14.04 5.86
N ARG A 65 6.92 13.46 5.77
CA ARG A 65 7.11 12.00 5.74
C ARG A 65 6.64 11.30 7.01
N GLN A 66 6.68 12.00 8.16
CA GLN A 66 6.18 11.47 9.43
C GLN A 66 4.64 11.54 9.55
N HIS A 67 3.97 12.25 8.64
CA HIS A 67 2.51 12.37 8.70
C HIS A 67 1.84 11.03 8.32
N PRO A 68 0.92 10.47 9.14
CA PRO A 68 0.34 9.14 8.94
C PRO A 68 -0.31 8.91 7.57
N GLY A 69 -0.90 9.96 6.98
CA GLY A 69 -1.54 9.91 5.66
C GLY A 69 -0.56 10.02 4.47
N LEU A 70 0.72 10.37 4.70
CA LEU A 70 1.70 10.68 3.65
C LEU A 70 2.95 9.81 3.72
N GLN A 71 3.16 9.08 4.83
CA GLN A 71 4.36 8.26 5.05
C GLN A 71 4.58 7.17 3.99
N ASN A 72 3.51 6.67 3.35
CA ASN A 72 3.56 5.54 2.43
C ASN A 72 3.26 5.93 0.97
N ILE A 73 3.10 7.22 0.66
CA ILE A 73 2.88 7.68 -0.71
C ILE A 73 4.13 8.37 -1.26
N PRO A 74 4.36 8.34 -2.59
CA PRO A 74 5.47 9.06 -3.19
C PRO A 74 5.38 10.57 -2.94
N LEU A 75 6.48 11.17 -2.49
CA LEU A 75 6.65 12.62 -2.32
C LEU A 75 7.62 13.15 -3.37
N LEU A 76 7.17 14.06 -4.20
CA LEU A 76 7.99 14.70 -5.22
C LEU A 76 8.27 16.15 -4.85
N ALA A 77 9.53 16.48 -4.59
CA ALA A 77 9.96 17.85 -4.40
C ALA A 77 9.86 18.62 -5.72
N VAL A 78 9.13 19.72 -5.73
CA VAL A 78 8.97 20.58 -6.91
C VAL A 78 9.52 21.95 -6.60
N GLN A 79 10.44 22.43 -7.43
CA GLN A 79 10.95 23.77 -7.32
C GLN A 79 10.09 24.75 -8.11
N PRO A 80 9.63 25.87 -7.51
CA PRO A 80 8.96 26.92 -8.24
C PRO A 80 9.81 27.48 -9.40
N PRO A 81 9.20 27.91 -10.51
CA PRO A 81 9.93 28.42 -11.65
C PRO A 81 10.68 29.72 -11.31
N GLY A 82 11.79 29.95 -12.00
CA GLY A 82 12.61 31.16 -11.83
C GLY A 82 13.71 31.07 -10.77
N LEU A 83 13.82 29.94 -10.08
CA LEU A 83 14.90 29.70 -9.12
C LEU A 83 16.03 28.86 -9.77
N ILE A 84 17.24 29.06 -9.28
CA ILE A 84 18.42 28.29 -9.72
C ILE A 84 18.35 26.91 -9.04
N CYS A 85 18.54 25.86 -9.81
CA CYS A 85 18.69 24.52 -9.29
C CYS A 85 20.09 24.32 -8.74
N GLN A 86 20.20 24.04 -7.45
CA GLN A 86 21.45 23.68 -6.81
C GLN A 86 21.46 22.17 -6.52
N GLU A 87 22.62 21.56 -6.65
CA GLU A 87 22.75 20.11 -6.42
C GLU A 87 22.55 19.76 -4.95
N GLU A 88 23.04 20.64 -4.05
CA GLU A 88 22.88 20.50 -2.61
C GLU A 88 21.40 20.45 -2.21
N ASP A 89 20.58 21.34 -2.78
CA ASP A 89 19.14 21.37 -2.55
C ASP A 89 18.46 20.04 -2.92
N CYS A 90 18.89 19.44 -4.04
CA CYS A 90 18.39 18.14 -4.48
C CYS A 90 18.77 17.04 -3.49
N ILE A 91 20.02 17.02 -3.05
CA ILE A 91 20.55 16.02 -2.11
C ILE A 91 19.82 16.12 -0.77
N ASP A 92 19.63 17.34 -0.26
CA ASP A 92 18.97 17.58 1.02
C ASP A 92 17.49 17.15 0.98
N ASP A 93 16.75 17.53 -0.06
CA ASP A 93 15.34 17.13 -0.21
C ASP A 93 15.18 15.59 -0.31
N LEU A 94 16.08 14.93 -1.06
CA LEU A 94 16.05 13.47 -1.20
C LEU A 94 16.40 12.77 0.13
N ASN A 95 17.42 13.27 0.85
CA ASN A 95 17.78 12.75 2.17
C ASN A 95 16.68 12.98 3.22
N ALA A 96 15.93 14.09 3.09
CA ALA A 96 14.80 14.39 3.94
C ALA A 96 13.54 13.55 3.63
N GLY A 97 13.57 12.74 2.55
CA GLY A 97 12.53 11.77 2.26
C GLY A 97 11.70 12.07 1.01
N ALA A 98 12.13 12.95 0.13
CA ALA A 98 11.55 13.05 -1.21
C ALA A 98 11.94 11.83 -2.06
N ASP A 99 11.00 11.31 -2.84
CA ASP A 99 11.25 10.18 -3.76
C ASP A 99 11.73 10.64 -5.14
N ALA A 100 11.55 11.92 -5.45
CA ALA A 100 12.07 12.55 -6.67
C ALA A 100 12.14 14.07 -6.50
N TRP A 101 13.04 14.68 -7.27
CA TRP A 101 13.24 16.11 -7.31
C TRP A 101 13.02 16.67 -8.72
N LEU A 102 12.19 17.72 -8.83
CA LEU A 102 11.72 18.31 -10.08
C LEU A 102 12.11 19.79 -10.12
N CYS A 103 13.14 20.10 -10.90
CA CYS A 103 13.59 21.47 -11.10
C CYS A 103 13.69 21.80 -12.58
N ASN A 104 13.28 23.02 -12.96
CA ASN A 104 13.32 23.54 -14.33
C ASN A 104 12.77 22.59 -15.40
N GLN A 105 11.74 21.81 -15.03
CA GLN A 105 11.11 20.86 -15.95
C GLN A 105 9.86 21.46 -16.58
N SER A 106 9.66 21.16 -17.86
CA SER A 106 8.40 21.49 -18.53
C SER A 106 7.24 20.68 -17.94
N ASN A 107 6.02 21.19 -18.02
CA ASN A 107 4.80 20.49 -17.57
C ASN A 107 4.72 19.06 -18.13
N ARG A 108 5.15 18.87 -19.39
CA ARG A 108 5.18 17.55 -20.02
C ARG A 108 6.14 16.58 -19.32
N GLN A 109 7.32 17.08 -18.90
CA GLN A 109 8.30 16.26 -18.16
C GLN A 109 7.82 15.94 -16.75
N VAL A 110 7.23 16.92 -16.04
CA VAL A 110 6.61 16.72 -14.73
C VAL A 110 5.54 15.64 -14.80
N LEU A 111 4.61 15.73 -15.74
CA LEU A 111 3.56 14.73 -15.95
C LEU A 111 4.12 13.34 -16.28
N ALA A 112 5.16 13.26 -17.11
CA ALA A 112 5.80 11.98 -17.43
C ALA A 112 6.42 11.32 -16.18
N ARG A 113 7.06 12.11 -15.31
CA ARG A 113 7.62 11.61 -14.03
C ARG A 113 6.53 11.19 -13.06
N ILE A 114 5.47 11.98 -12.90
CA ILE A 114 4.31 11.62 -12.09
C ILE A 114 3.75 10.27 -12.51
N ARG A 115 3.51 10.08 -13.82
CA ARG A 115 3.01 8.81 -14.38
C ARG A 115 3.95 7.63 -14.09
N ALA A 116 5.25 7.84 -14.22
CA ALA A 116 6.25 6.80 -13.97
C ALA A 116 6.28 6.38 -12.49
N ILE A 117 6.25 7.36 -11.57
CA ILE A 117 6.29 7.12 -10.13
C ILE A 117 4.98 6.51 -9.64
N ALA A 118 3.83 7.06 -10.07
CA ALA A 118 2.51 6.50 -9.73
C ALA A 118 2.37 5.04 -10.22
N ARG A 119 2.88 4.72 -11.40
CA ARG A 119 2.92 3.34 -11.90
C ARG A 119 3.76 2.43 -11.01
N ARG A 120 4.95 2.87 -10.57
CA ARG A 120 5.82 2.09 -9.67
C ARG A 120 5.19 1.88 -8.31
N ALA A 121 4.58 2.93 -7.74
CA ALA A 121 3.86 2.85 -6.47
C ALA A 121 2.68 1.88 -6.55
N ARG A 122 1.87 1.94 -7.61
CA ARG A 122 0.78 0.96 -7.85
C ARG A 122 1.31 -0.46 -7.96
N TYR A 123 2.38 -0.67 -8.71
CA TYR A 123 2.99 -1.99 -8.84
C TYR A 123 3.51 -2.52 -7.51
N ALA A 124 4.12 -1.67 -6.69
CA ALA A 124 4.55 -2.04 -5.34
C ALA A 124 3.36 -2.39 -4.42
N ILE A 125 2.27 -1.64 -4.50
CA ILE A 125 1.01 -1.94 -3.79
C ILE A 125 0.41 -3.25 -4.30
N GLU A 126 0.32 -3.46 -5.62
CA GLU A 126 -0.15 -4.72 -6.19
C GLU A 126 0.68 -5.91 -5.71
N LEU A 127 2.00 -5.79 -5.65
CA LEU A 127 2.86 -6.82 -5.08
C LEU A 127 2.64 -7.03 -3.58
N SER A 128 2.27 -5.97 -2.84
CA SER A 128 1.99 -6.05 -1.39
C SER A 128 0.58 -6.56 -1.06
N THR A 129 -0.35 -6.46 -2.01
CA THR A 129 -1.74 -6.91 -1.84
C THR A 129 -2.03 -8.25 -2.48
N ARG A 130 -1.17 -8.69 -3.40
CA ARG A 130 -1.26 -10.01 -4.03
C ARG A 130 -0.17 -10.92 -3.51
N PHE A 131 -0.59 -12.04 -2.98
CA PHE A 131 0.30 -13.07 -2.45
C PHE A 131 0.13 -14.35 -3.26
N GLU A 132 1.24 -15.01 -3.53
CA GLU A 132 1.26 -16.31 -4.19
C GLU A 132 2.17 -17.27 -3.41
N ALA A 133 1.64 -18.42 -3.06
CA ALA A 133 2.37 -19.48 -2.39
C ALA A 133 1.80 -20.85 -2.81
N GLY A 134 2.62 -21.66 -3.51
CA GLY A 134 2.27 -23.04 -3.85
C GLY A 134 0.99 -23.19 -4.68
N GLY A 135 0.75 -22.32 -5.66
CA GLY A 135 -0.46 -22.35 -6.47
C GLY A 135 -1.68 -21.70 -5.82
N ILE A 136 -1.56 -21.22 -4.58
CA ILE A 136 -2.58 -20.40 -3.91
C ILE A 136 -2.27 -18.94 -4.22
N ARG A 137 -3.24 -18.20 -4.75
CA ARG A 137 -3.18 -16.75 -4.94
C ARG A 137 -4.23 -16.07 -4.08
N VAL A 138 -3.84 -15.02 -3.37
CA VAL A 138 -4.72 -14.21 -2.55
C VAL A 138 -4.59 -12.75 -2.99
N ASP A 139 -5.70 -12.15 -3.40
CA ASP A 139 -5.82 -10.73 -3.70
C ASP A 139 -6.57 -10.06 -2.54
N LEU A 140 -5.84 -9.25 -1.76
CA LEU A 140 -6.41 -8.60 -0.57
C LEU A 140 -7.37 -7.47 -0.91
N GLU A 141 -7.18 -6.78 -2.04
CA GLU A 141 -8.06 -5.68 -2.47
C GLU A 141 -9.41 -6.20 -2.93
N ARG A 142 -9.40 -7.30 -3.68
CA ARG A 142 -10.61 -7.91 -4.23
C ARG A 142 -11.24 -8.91 -3.28
N HIS A 143 -10.58 -9.26 -2.17
CA HIS A 143 -10.98 -10.36 -1.28
C HIS A 143 -11.17 -11.68 -2.04
N GLU A 144 -10.35 -11.91 -3.06
CA GLU A 144 -10.40 -13.08 -3.91
C GLU A 144 -9.29 -14.07 -3.57
N VAL A 145 -9.61 -15.34 -3.63
CA VAL A 145 -8.65 -16.44 -3.50
C VAL A 145 -8.80 -17.36 -4.69
N SER A 146 -7.69 -17.78 -5.26
CA SER A 146 -7.66 -18.86 -6.24
C SER A 146 -6.62 -19.91 -5.89
N VAL A 147 -6.94 -21.15 -6.19
CA VAL A 147 -6.06 -22.31 -6.06
C VAL A 147 -5.92 -22.95 -7.42
N TYR A 148 -4.70 -23.01 -7.95
CA TYR A 148 -4.43 -23.48 -9.33
C TYR A 148 -5.34 -22.79 -10.37
N ASN A 149 -5.49 -21.46 -10.28
CA ASN A 149 -6.35 -20.62 -11.13
C ASN A 149 -7.87 -20.87 -10.98
N ARG A 150 -8.31 -21.69 -10.04
CA ARG A 150 -9.74 -21.89 -9.72
C ARG A 150 -10.10 -20.97 -8.55
N LEU A 151 -11.10 -20.12 -8.73
CA LEU A 151 -11.65 -19.28 -7.65
C LEU A 151 -12.23 -20.15 -6.53
N VAL A 152 -11.96 -19.75 -5.29
CA VAL A 152 -12.41 -20.43 -4.07
C VAL A 152 -13.09 -19.43 -3.17
N GLU A 153 -14.34 -19.70 -2.82
CA GLU A 153 -15.10 -18.87 -1.90
C GLU A 153 -14.72 -19.16 -0.44
N LEU A 154 -14.16 -18.16 0.23
CA LEU A 154 -13.82 -18.22 1.64
C LEU A 154 -14.72 -17.31 2.46
N THR A 155 -15.04 -17.74 3.68
CA THR A 155 -15.61 -16.82 4.67
C THR A 155 -14.56 -15.79 5.10
N LEU A 156 -14.99 -14.67 5.66
CA LEU A 156 -14.09 -13.59 6.13
C LEU A 156 -13.00 -14.12 7.09
N ARG A 157 -13.34 -15.08 7.96
CA ARG A 157 -12.39 -15.67 8.93
C ARG A 157 -11.37 -16.58 8.25
N GLU A 158 -11.82 -17.44 7.34
CA GLU A 158 -10.94 -18.28 6.55
C GLU A 158 -9.99 -17.45 5.69
N PHE A 159 -10.48 -16.38 5.07
CA PHE A 159 -9.68 -15.44 4.29
C PHE A 159 -8.60 -14.78 5.15
N LYS A 160 -8.96 -14.29 6.35
CA LYS A 160 -8.00 -13.68 7.28
C LYS A 160 -6.94 -14.69 7.74
N ILE A 161 -7.31 -15.93 8.03
CA ILE A 161 -6.36 -16.99 8.40
C ILE A 161 -5.39 -17.27 7.24
N LEU A 162 -5.92 -17.49 6.03
CA LEU A 162 -5.11 -17.77 4.85
C LEU A 162 -4.14 -16.62 4.55
N THR A 163 -4.60 -15.38 4.73
CA THR A 163 -3.77 -14.18 4.56
C THR A 163 -2.55 -14.19 5.49
N GLN A 164 -2.68 -14.65 6.75
CA GLN A 164 -1.52 -14.75 7.64
C GLN A 164 -0.48 -15.73 7.10
N PHE A 165 -0.94 -16.84 6.58
CA PHE A 165 -0.06 -17.88 6.02
C PHE A 165 0.65 -17.44 4.75
N VAL A 166 -0.06 -16.86 3.79
CA VAL A 166 0.54 -16.48 2.49
C VAL A 166 1.49 -15.28 2.61
N ARG A 167 1.32 -14.43 3.63
CA ARG A 167 2.26 -13.36 3.96
C ARG A 167 3.60 -13.86 4.54
N ALA A 168 3.61 -15.04 5.13
CA ALA A 168 4.81 -15.63 5.72
C ALA A 168 4.86 -17.14 5.46
N PRO A 169 5.11 -17.58 4.22
CA PRO A 169 5.22 -18.98 3.86
C PRO A 169 6.32 -19.67 4.67
N ASN A 170 6.14 -20.95 4.96
CA ASN A 170 7.03 -21.76 5.79
C ASN A 170 7.14 -21.36 7.28
N ARG A 171 6.60 -20.21 7.68
CA ARG A 171 6.55 -19.82 9.09
C ARG A 171 5.54 -20.67 9.83
N VAL A 172 5.92 -21.15 11.03
CA VAL A 172 5.01 -21.83 11.95
C VAL A 172 4.32 -20.77 12.80
N PHE A 173 3.00 -20.73 12.78
CA PHE A 173 2.16 -19.92 13.66
C PHE A 173 1.59 -20.79 14.76
N SER A 174 1.69 -20.35 16.02
CA SER A 174 0.99 -21.01 17.11
C SER A 174 -0.52 -20.79 16.99
N ARG A 175 -1.31 -21.63 17.67
CA ARG A 175 -2.77 -21.46 17.73
C ARG A 175 -3.15 -20.11 18.31
N GLN A 176 -2.56 -19.77 19.43
CA GLN A 176 -2.81 -18.50 20.11
C GLN A 176 -2.41 -17.30 19.24
N GLU A 177 -1.27 -17.36 18.54
CA GLU A 177 -0.84 -16.31 17.65
C GLU A 177 -1.87 -16.09 16.52
N LEU A 178 -2.38 -17.14 15.89
CA LEU A 178 -3.40 -17.03 14.84
C LEU A 178 -4.71 -16.47 15.38
N LEU A 179 -5.13 -16.91 16.56
CA LEU A 179 -6.33 -16.37 17.21
C LEU A 179 -6.19 -14.88 17.45
N ASN A 180 -5.09 -14.43 18.06
CA ASN A 180 -4.86 -13.01 18.34
C ASN A 180 -4.82 -12.18 17.06
N ARG A 181 -4.16 -12.66 16.00
CA ARG A 181 -4.07 -11.93 14.72
C ARG A 181 -5.37 -11.82 13.96
N VAL A 182 -6.26 -12.80 14.07
CA VAL A 182 -7.51 -12.88 13.29
C VAL A 182 -8.71 -12.35 14.05
N TRP A 183 -8.74 -12.50 15.38
CA TRP A 183 -9.86 -12.10 16.24
C TRP A 183 -9.55 -10.95 17.19
N GLY A 184 -8.27 -10.67 17.49
CA GLY A 184 -7.82 -9.68 18.46
C GLY A 184 -7.42 -10.34 19.80
N GLU A 185 -6.64 -9.61 20.61
CA GLU A 185 -6.09 -10.12 21.88
C GLU A 185 -7.14 -10.35 22.96
N ASP A 186 -8.26 -9.60 22.92
CA ASP A 186 -9.33 -9.69 23.91
C ASP A 186 -10.40 -10.75 23.57
N TYR A 187 -10.18 -11.54 22.54
CA TYR A 187 -11.18 -12.51 22.10
C TYR A 187 -10.96 -13.88 22.75
N ALA A 188 -11.84 -14.22 23.70
CA ALA A 188 -11.83 -15.48 24.41
C ALA A 188 -12.40 -16.64 23.56
N LEU A 189 -11.69 -17.02 22.49
CA LEU A 189 -11.97 -18.24 21.75
C LEU A 189 -11.07 -19.36 22.28
N GLU A 190 -11.68 -20.52 22.51
CA GLU A 190 -10.92 -21.75 22.80
C GLU A 190 -10.08 -22.16 21.58
N GLU A 191 -8.88 -22.64 21.82
CA GLU A 191 -7.95 -23.07 20.75
C GLU A 191 -8.59 -24.08 19.77
N HIS A 192 -9.53 -24.88 20.23
CA HIS A 192 -10.28 -25.83 19.40
C HIS A 192 -11.14 -25.17 18.30
N ALA A 193 -11.58 -23.93 18.50
CA ALA A 193 -12.33 -23.22 17.46
C ALA A 193 -11.49 -22.94 16.22
N LEU A 194 -10.18 -22.67 16.40
CA LEU A 194 -9.27 -22.51 15.26
C LEU A 194 -9.12 -23.77 14.42
N ASP A 195 -9.06 -24.95 15.07
CA ASP A 195 -8.94 -26.24 14.34
C ASP A 195 -10.14 -26.47 13.42
N VAL A 196 -11.33 -26.03 13.79
CA VAL A 196 -12.54 -26.08 12.93
C VAL A 196 -12.36 -25.18 11.69
N TYR A 197 -11.88 -23.95 11.87
CA TYR A 197 -11.61 -23.06 10.71
C TYR A 197 -10.53 -23.59 9.81
N ILE A 198 -9.45 -24.16 10.35
CA ILE A 198 -8.38 -24.80 9.59
C ILE A 198 -8.93 -26.01 8.80
N HIS A 199 -9.77 -26.81 9.42
CA HIS A 199 -10.41 -27.94 8.75
C HIS A 199 -11.31 -27.49 7.59
N SER A 200 -12.15 -26.46 7.84
CA SER A 200 -13.02 -25.88 6.81
C SER A 200 -12.20 -25.27 5.66
N LEU A 201 -11.13 -24.56 5.98
CA LEU A 201 -10.23 -23.98 4.99
C LEU A 201 -9.56 -25.06 4.14
N ARG A 202 -9.04 -26.14 4.75
CA ARG A 202 -8.47 -27.29 4.03
C ARG A 202 -9.47 -27.90 3.05
N LYS A 203 -10.72 -28.07 3.45
CA LYS A 203 -11.77 -28.61 2.55
C LYS A 203 -11.94 -27.80 1.26
N LYS A 204 -11.60 -26.50 1.31
CA LYS A 204 -11.79 -25.59 0.19
C LYS A 204 -10.54 -25.43 -0.68
N ILE A 205 -9.34 -25.52 -0.09
CA ILE A 205 -8.09 -25.22 -0.78
C ILE A 205 -7.22 -26.45 -1.07
N GLU A 206 -7.30 -27.52 -0.27
CA GLU A 206 -6.46 -28.70 -0.45
C GLU A 206 -7.03 -29.62 -1.54
N PRO A 207 -6.18 -30.25 -2.34
CA PRO A 207 -6.62 -31.32 -3.23
C PRO A 207 -7.22 -32.52 -2.47
N ASP A 208 -6.59 -32.90 -1.36
CA ASP A 208 -7.07 -33.90 -0.40
C ASP A 208 -7.03 -33.34 1.02
N PRO A 209 -8.20 -32.98 1.59
CA PRO A 209 -8.26 -32.43 2.96
C PRO A 209 -7.78 -33.38 4.05
N SER A 210 -7.82 -34.69 3.79
CA SER A 210 -7.38 -35.72 4.75
C SER A 210 -5.86 -35.89 4.76
N ASN A 211 -5.22 -35.50 3.65
CA ASN A 211 -3.76 -35.49 3.51
C ASN A 211 -3.28 -34.13 3.02
N PRO A 212 -3.33 -33.09 3.87
CA PRO A 212 -3.09 -31.70 3.46
C PRO A 212 -1.64 -31.48 3.04
N THR A 213 -1.47 -30.78 1.93
CA THR A 213 -0.16 -30.42 1.35
C THR A 213 0.16 -28.93 1.50
N PHE A 214 -0.84 -28.06 1.59
CA PHE A 214 -0.67 -26.64 1.77
C PHE A 214 -0.56 -26.25 3.25
N ILE A 215 -1.61 -26.49 4.04
CA ILE A 215 -1.63 -26.13 5.45
C ILE A 215 -1.24 -27.33 6.30
N ILE A 216 0.01 -27.36 6.74
CA ILE A 216 0.57 -28.47 7.52
C ILE A 216 0.42 -28.22 9.00
N THR A 217 0.00 -29.23 9.75
CA THR A 217 -0.01 -29.24 11.20
C THR A 217 1.39 -29.53 11.74
N VAL A 218 1.95 -28.62 12.52
CA VAL A 218 3.16 -28.84 13.31
C VAL A 218 2.73 -29.30 14.71
N ARG A 219 2.89 -30.59 14.99
CA ARG A 219 2.40 -31.21 16.25
C ARG A 219 2.87 -30.43 17.47
N LYS A 220 1.95 -30.17 18.39
CA LYS A 220 2.15 -29.41 19.65
C LYS A 220 2.56 -27.95 19.50
N VAL A 221 2.67 -27.43 18.26
CA VAL A 221 3.07 -26.03 18.00
C VAL A 221 1.93 -25.27 17.33
N GLY A 222 1.49 -25.70 16.16
CA GLY A 222 0.48 -24.95 15.41
C GLY A 222 0.41 -25.35 13.94
N PHE A 223 0.37 -24.37 13.05
CA PHE A 223 0.19 -24.58 11.61
C PHE A 223 1.19 -23.76 10.80
N LYS A 224 1.49 -24.22 9.60
CA LYS A 224 2.28 -23.49 8.61
C LYS A 224 1.75 -23.75 7.20
N LEU A 225 1.98 -22.80 6.28
CA LEU A 225 1.77 -23.00 4.85
C LEU A 225 3.08 -23.46 4.22
N LEU A 226 3.05 -24.58 3.48
CA LEU A 226 4.12 -24.95 2.58
C LEU A 226 3.78 -24.43 1.18
N PRO A 227 4.63 -23.63 0.54
CA PRO A 227 4.56 -23.44 -0.89
C PRO A 227 4.98 -24.76 -1.54
N ALA A 228 4.04 -25.40 -2.22
CA ALA A 228 4.31 -26.63 -2.99
C ALA A 228 5.15 -26.30 -4.23
#